data_69ac73946fb9bc6ec1c5f9a3ff3b03e9
#
_entry.id   69ac73946fb9bc6ec1c5f9a3ff3b03e9
#
_cell.length_a   1.000
_cell.length_b   1.000
_cell.length_c   1.000
_cell.angle_alpha   90.00
_cell.angle_beta   90.00
_cell.angle_gamma   90.00
#
_symmetry.space_group_name_H-M   'P 1'
#
loop_
_entity.id
_entity.type
_entity.pdbx_description
1 polymer ?
#
loop_
_entity_poly.entity_id
_entity_poly.type
_entity_poly.pdbx_seq_one_letter_code
_entity_poly.pdbx_strand_id
1 'polypeptide(L)'
;MRVLTTDVFCASWLVARGARVVDVLVDRSGSRSTGTFIVDGPDVLVDHEAYSRGEAVCNVKALREGVTSLRGRLARALQRAA
;
A
#
# COMPACT_ATOMS: atom_id res chain seq x y z
N MET A 1 2.46 -6.68 -13.21
CA MET A 1 1.51 -5.56 -13.29
C MET A 1 1.58 -4.76 -11.99
N ARG A 2 1.31 -3.48 -12.07
CA ARG A 2 1.48 -2.58 -10.93
C ARG A 2 0.26 -1.68 -10.73
N VAL A 3 -0.02 -1.37 -9.47
CA VAL A 3 -0.97 -0.31 -9.10
C VAL A 3 -0.27 0.65 -8.14
N LEU A 4 -0.74 1.89 -8.14
CA LEU A 4 -0.28 2.93 -7.21
C LEU A 4 -1.45 3.27 -6.29
N THR A 5 -1.19 3.31 -4.98
CA THR A 5 -2.23 3.66 -4.02
C THR A 5 -1.64 4.45 -2.85
N THR A 6 -2.38 5.44 -2.38
CA THR A 6 -2.04 6.17 -1.15
C THR A 6 -2.70 5.54 0.07
N ASP A 7 -3.59 4.56 -0.14
CA ASP A 7 -4.32 3.88 0.92
C ASP A 7 -3.51 2.73 1.48
N VAL A 8 -3.02 2.88 2.71
CA VAL A 8 -2.19 1.85 3.35
C VAL A 8 -2.97 0.56 3.58
N PHE A 9 -4.28 0.63 3.80
CA PHE A 9 -5.11 -0.57 3.98
C PHE A 9 -5.23 -1.34 2.66
N CYS A 10 -5.40 -0.62 1.55
CA CYS A 10 -5.42 -1.23 0.22
C CYS A 10 -4.10 -1.93 -0.08
N ALA A 11 -2.97 -1.22 0.10
CA ALA A 11 -1.65 -1.79 -0.14
C ALA A 11 -1.42 -3.03 0.73
N SER A 12 -1.81 -2.97 2.00
CA SER A 12 -1.66 -4.08 2.93
C SER A 12 -2.47 -5.30 2.51
N TRP A 13 -3.72 -5.08 2.08
CA TRP A 13 -4.57 -6.17 1.59
C TRP A 13 -3.99 -6.81 0.34
N LEU A 14 -3.49 -6.00 -0.60
CA LEU A 14 -2.86 -6.52 -1.82
C LEU A 14 -1.64 -7.39 -1.49
N VAL A 15 -0.82 -6.98 -0.52
CA VAL A 15 0.31 -7.79 -0.06
C VAL A 15 -0.17 -9.10 0.55
N ALA A 16 -1.24 -9.09 1.32
CA ALA A 16 -1.83 -10.30 1.88
C ALA A 16 -2.33 -11.25 0.77
N ARG A 17 -2.68 -10.71 -0.39
CA ARG A 17 -3.09 -11.49 -1.56
C ARG A 17 -1.92 -12.03 -2.39
N GLY A 18 -0.69 -11.71 -2.02
CA GLY A 18 0.49 -12.21 -2.70
C GLY A 18 1.27 -11.17 -3.51
N ALA A 19 0.81 -9.93 -3.52
CA ALA A 19 1.55 -8.83 -4.15
C ALA A 19 2.67 -8.34 -3.24
N ARG A 20 3.51 -7.46 -3.75
CA ARG A 20 4.58 -6.86 -2.94
C ARG A 20 4.68 -5.36 -3.23
N VAL A 21 5.06 -4.61 -2.21
CA VAL A 21 5.36 -3.19 -2.36
C VAL A 21 6.79 -3.07 -2.86
N VAL A 22 6.96 -2.55 -4.07
CA VAL A 22 8.28 -2.41 -4.69
C VAL A 22 8.92 -1.07 -4.38
N ASP A 23 8.12 -0.05 -4.08
CA ASP A 23 8.64 1.26 -3.71
C ASP A 23 7.57 2.08 -3.00
N VAL A 24 8.02 3.12 -2.31
CA VAL A 24 7.16 4.13 -1.69
C VAL A 24 7.63 5.49 -2.17
N LEU A 25 6.78 6.18 -2.92
CA LEU A 25 7.06 7.52 -3.42
C LEU A 25 6.54 8.56 -2.44
N VAL A 26 7.35 9.55 -2.14
CA VAL A 26 6.98 10.63 -1.22
C VAL A 26 6.82 11.92 -2.02
N ASP A 27 5.66 12.54 -1.88
CA ASP A 27 5.36 13.85 -2.47
C ASP A 27 5.29 14.86 -1.33
N ARG A 28 6.12 15.88 -1.40
CA ARG A 28 6.18 16.98 -0.41
C ARG A 28 5.67 18.30 -0.97
N SER A 29 5.00 18.28 -2.11
CA SER A 29 4.39 19.49 -2.65
C SER A 29 3.18 19.89 -1.79
N GLY A 30 3.14 21.15 -1.36
CA GLY A 30 2.09 21.65 -0.52
C GLY A 30 2.36 21.47 0.99
N SER A 31 1.32 21.61 1.80
CA SER A 31 1.41 21.61 3.27
C SER A 31 1.50 20.21 3.87
N ARG A 32 1.28 19.17 3.08
CA ARG A 32 1.30 17.78 3.54
C ARG A 32 2.26 16.94 2.73
N SER A 33 2.92 16.01 3.40
CA SER A 33 3.67 14.95 2.74
C SER A 33 2.74 13.78 2.49
N THR A 34 2.75 13.24 1.28
CA THR A 34 1.92 12.10 0.88
C THR A 34 2.81 10.96 0.42
N GLY A 35 2.53 9.76 0.90
CA GLY A 35 3.21 8.55 0.43
C GLY A 35 2.32 7.76 -0.51
N THR A 36 2.90 7.34 -1.63
CA THR A 36 2.22 6.47 -2.60
C THR A 36 2.96 5.14 -2.63
N PHE A 37 2.23 4.05 -2.40
CA PHE A 37 2.79 2.70 -2.49
C PHE A 37 2.68 2.20 -3.92
N ILE A 38 3.79 1.70 -4.45
CA ILE A 38 3.83 1.02 -5.75
C ILE A 38 3.77 -0.48 -5.45
N VAL A 39 2.68 -1.12 -5.86
CA VAL A 39 2.42 -2.53 -5.55
C VAL A 39 2.42 -3.33 -6.83
N ASP A 40 3.21 -4.41 -6.86
CA ASP A 40 3.42 -5.25 -8.04
C ASP A 40 2.97 -6.69 -7.74
N GLY A 41 2.33 -7.31 -8.71
CA GLY A 41 1.93 -8.70 -8.61
C GLY A 41 1.11 -9.15 -9.81
N PRO A 42 1.01 -10.47 -10.06
CA PRO A 42 0.31 -11.00 -11.24
C PRO A 42 -1.19 -10.69 -11.23
N ASP A 43 -1.82 -10.67 -10.05
CA ASP A 43 -3.26 -10.46 -9.92
C ASP A 43 -3.61 -9.10 -9.31
N VAL A 44 -2.64 -8.20 -9.26
CA VAL A 44 -2.79 -6.94 -8.52
C VAL A 44 -3.91 -6.06 -9.08
N LEU A 45 -4.11 -6.04 -10.39
CA LEU A 45 -5.16 -5.22 -10.99
C LEU A 45 -6.55 -5.74 -10.63
N VAL A 46 -6.75 -7.06 -10.71
CA VAL A 46 -8.02 -7.69 -10.35
C VAL A 46 -8.31 -7.50 -8.86
N ASP A 47 -7.33 -7.73 -8.03
CA ASP A 47 -7.46 -7.57 -6.59
C ASP A 47 -7.71 -6.11 -6.19
N HIS A 48 -7.01 -5.17 -6.82
CA HIS A 48 -7.23 -3.75 -6.58
C HIS A 48 -8.67 -3.34 -6.93
N GLU A 49 -9.19 -3.85 -8.03
CA GLU A 49 -10.57 -3.59 -8.42
C GLU A 49 -11.56 -4.16 -7.41
N ALA A 50 -11.33 -5.38 -6.93
CA ALA A 50 -12.17 -5.99 -5.90
C ALA A 50 -12.17 -5.16 -4.61
N TYR A 51 -11.01 -4.67 -4.20
CA TYR A 51 -10.92 -3.78 -3.04
C TYR A 51 -11.74 -2.50 -3.27
N SER A 52 -11.62 -1.89 -4.44
CA SER A 52 -12.33 -0.65 -4.76
C SER A 52 -13.84 -0.83 -4.75
N ARG A 53 -14.33 -2.02 -5.09
CA ARG A 53 -15.77 -2.33 -5.05
C ARG A 53 -16.27 -2.76 -3.67
N GLY A 54 -15.40 -2.80 -2.66
CA GLY A 54 -15.78 -3.24 -1.32
C GLY A 54 -15.92 -4.74 -1.18
N GLU A 55 -15.33 -5.51 -2.08
CA GLU A 55 -15.41 -6.97 -2.09
C GLU A 55 -14.20 -7.64 -1.43
N ALA A 56 -13.27 -6.86 -0.91
CA ALA A 56 -12.07 -7.39 -0.27
C ALA A 56 -12.40 -8.06 1.07
N VAL A 57 -11.92 -9.27 1.25
CA VAL A 57 -12.08 -10.04 2.49
C VAL A 57 -10.70 -10.48 2.94
N CYS A 58 -10.40 -10.35 4.23
CA CYS A 58 -9.11 -10.77 4.77
C CYS A 58 -9.21 -11.07 6.26
N ASN A 59 -8.16 -11.71 6.77
CA ASN A 59 -7.97 -11.89 8.21
C ASN A 59 -7.57 -10.53 8.81
N VAL A 60 -8.30 -10.09 9.82
CA VAL A 60 -8.10 -8.78 10.44
C VAL A 60 -6.70 -8.66 11.07
N LYS A 61 -6.21 -9.73 11.71
CA LYS A 61 -4.88 -9.73 12.32
C LYS A 61 -3.80 -9.56 11.25
N ALA A 62 -3.89 -10.30 10.15
CA ALA A 62 -2.94 -10.19 9.04
C ALA A 62 -2.97 -8.80 8.43
N LEU A 63 -4.15 -8.22 8.25
CA LEU A 63 -4.29 -6.87 7.72
C LEU A 63 -3.62 -5.85 8.65
N ARG A 64 -3.88 -5.96 9.96
CA ARG A 64 -3.31 -5.03 10.95
C ARG A 64 -1.79 -5.10 10.98
N GLU A 65 -1.23 -6.30 10.94
CA GLU A 65 0.23 -6.49 10.89
C GLU A 65 0.83 -5.89 9.64
N GLY A 66 0.16 -6.09 8.50
CA GLY A 66 0.58 -5.50 7.22
C GLY A 66 0.56 -3.99 7.24
N VAL A 67 -0.51 -3.39 7.79
CA VAL A 67 -0.63 -1.94 7.93
C VAL A 67 0.51 -1.38 8.79
N THR A 68 0.80 -2.03 9.93
CA THR A 68 1.90 -1.61 10.80
C THR A 68 3.24 -1.65 10.07
N SER A 69 3.50 -2.72 9.32
CA SER A 69 4.72 -2.88 8.53
C SER A 69 4.85 -1.78 7.47
N LEU A 70 3.78 -1.50 6.73
CA LEU A 70 3.81 -0.49 5.67
C LEU A 70 3.90 0.93 6.22
N ARG A 71 3.27 1.21 7.35
CA ARG A 71 3.42 2.51 8.03
C ARG A 71 4.87 2.74 8.46
N GLY A 72 5.54 1.71 8.96
CA GLY A 72 6.95 1.79 9.29
C GLY A 72 7.82 2.08 8.06
N ARG A 73 7.50 1.41 6.94
CA ARG A 73 8.19 1.65 5.69
C ARG A 73 7.96 3.06 5.16
N LEU A 74 6.74 3.57 5.27
CA LEU A 74 6.40 4.94 4.89
C LEU A 74 7.17 5.96 5.75
N ALA A 75 7.23 5.73 7.06
CA ALA A 75 7.96 6.61 7.97
C ALA A 75 9.44 6.70 7.60
N ARG A 76 10.06 5.58 7.25
CA ARG A 76 11.46 5.56 6.80
C ARG A 76 11.64 6.30 5.48
N ALA A 77 10.70 6.15 4.55
CA ALA A 77 10.74 6.86 3.27
C ALA A 77 10.63 8.37 3.47
N LEU A 78 9.76 8.81 4.38
CA LEU A 78 9.59 10.22 4.73
C LEU A 78 10.87 10.79 5.34
N GLN A 79 11.54 10.04 6.21
CA GLN A 79 12.82 10.46 6.80
C GLN A 79 13.90 10.62 5.75
N ARG A 80 13.99 9.70 4.80
CA ARG A 80 15.00 9.78 3.74
C ARG A 80 14.75 10.96 2.81
N ALA A 81 13.52 11.38 2.64
CA ALA A 81 13.14 12.50 1.80
C ALA A 81 13.32 13.86 2.49
N ALA A 82 13.55 13.86 3.79
CA ALA A 82 13.70 15.09 4.58
C ALA A 82 15.01 15.83 4.30
#